data_b1d2c1d7ef44241d83c729388af858c1
#
_entry.id   b1d2c1d7ef44241d83c729388af858c1
#
_cell.length_a   1.000
_cell.length_b   1.000
_cell.length_c   1.000
_cell.angle_alpha   90.00
_cell.angle_beta   90.00
_cell.angle_gamma   90.00
#
_symmetry.space_group_name_H-M   'P 1'
#
loop_
_entity.id
_entity.type
_entity.pdbx_description
1 polymer ?
#
loop_
_entity_poly.entity_id
_entity_poly.type
_entity_poly.pdbx_seq_one_letter_code
_entity_poly.pdbx_strand_id
1 'polypeptide(L)'
;MKFANTNEEKSFKDFIDTKNINSGLKLLFYSKNESFNFDSIENVLNKHISVLKNKTTDLSEKKKIRVIYDYIHNLFFDKYSYYAMFPDIFINKTYNCLTASILYAYFLEKLEIPYEARLSNEHVYLLAYPGSFNIVMETTNPLSEISQITEKFKKDYINQLRELKLISQDEFSSLSVNDLFSKYYFQEDNVKFYDLIGSHYLNLSSLYIEKFNYYEAFKSICKSHLISPYYKTIYSIIVVGAEIIQKNQYLKNEDAEILAILSRFTDYGISNEMVYSDFKTITQNQLMEKNDTLMYSASYNSLINSINDTNLKSDISHYYFKSLSLHYLKLSDYENALSSIEKAFYTKSDNVESLMLLSDIFGAYFSKYYENQDNYDEMYERIQKYYLLNNEIKNTKTLGSFRLYYWIYKSNIQLNKLNIAEADKYLSQFEKLLPSKQTSSLSFDIQNIYIKFSMYYYKKYNNKKAKEYISRGLKILPDNYELNRHFKAL
;
A
#
# COMPACT_ATOMS: atom_id res chain seq x y z
N MET A 1 -4.36 9.06 -4.16
CA MET A 1 -3.68 9.82 -5.26
C MET A 1 -3.95 11.30 -5.07
N LYS A 2 -2.95 12.16 -5.20
CA LYS A 2 -3.10 13.62 -5.03
C LYS A 2 -3.19 14.29 -6.41
N PHE A 3 -4.10 15.24 -6.58
CA PHE A 3 -4.33 16.02 -7.80
C PHE A 3 -3.78 17.44 -7.63
N ALA A 4 -3.50 18.12 -8.74
CA ALA A 4 -3.01 19.50 -8.72
C ALA A 4 -4.09 20.46 -8.19
N ASN A 5 -5.36 20.18 -8.51
CA ASN A 5 -6.52 20.94 -8.06
C ASN A 5 -7.81 20.11 -8.10
N THR A 6 -8.89 20.63 -7.53
CA THR A 6 -10.20 19.96 -7.48
C THR A 6 -10.83 19.75 -8.87
N ASN A 7 -10.55 20.62 -9.84
CA ASN A 7 -11.06 20.48 -11.21
C ASN A 7 -10.36 19.32 -11.93
N GLU A 8 -9.05 19.14 -11.74
CA GLU A 8 -8.33 17.97 -12.24
C GLU A 8 -8.91 16.69 -11.65
N GLU A 9 -9.11 16.63 -10.33
CA GLU A 9 -9.68 15.46 -9.66
C GLU A 9 -11.04 15.06 -10.23
N LYS A 10 -11.94 16.04 -10.34
CA LYS A 10 -13.29 15.82 -10.88
C LYS A 10 -13.25 15.35 -12.34
N SER A 11 -12.44 15.99 -13.16
CA SER A 11 -12.31 15.65 -14.58
C SER A 11 -11.62 14.30 -14.78
N PHE A 12 -10.67 13.95 -13.92
CA PHE A 12 -10.01 12.65 -13.94
C PHE A 12 -10.99 11.51 -13.63
N LYS A 13 -11.79 11.65 -12.57
CA LYS A 13 -12.81 10.67 -12.20
C LYS A 13 -13.84 10.51 -13.33
N ASP A 14 -14.37 11.61 -13.83
CA ASP A 14 -15.31 11.60 -14.95
C ASP A 14 -14.71 10.92 -16.19
N PHE A 15 -13.47 11.21 -16.53
CA PHE A 15 -12.81 10.60 -17.67
C PHE A 15 -12.53 9.10 -17.47
N ILE A 16 -12.12 8.66 -16.29
CA ILE A 16 -11.92 7.22 -16.00
C ILE A 16 -13.23 6.44 -16.16
N ASP A 17 -14.34 7.01 -15.70
CA ASP A 17 -15.64 6.34 -15.72
C ASP A 17 -16.27 6.34 -17.14
N THR A 18 -16.15 7.44 -17.86
CA THR A 18 -16.87 7.63 -19.14
C THR A 18 -16.04 7.36 -20.39
N LYS A 19 -14.72 7.53 -20.30
CA LYS A 19 -13.77 7.58 -21.43
C LYS A 19 -14.21 8.55 -22.54
N ASN A 20 -15.02 9.56 -22.19
CA ASN A 20 -15.57 10.52 -23.12
C ASN A 20 -14.49 11.50 -23.58
N ILE A 21 -14.50 11.85 -24.88
CA ILE A 21 -13.47 12.72 -25.46
C ILE A 21 -13.48 14.14 -24.88
N ASN A 22 -14.67 14.68 -24.54
CA ASN A 22 -14.76 16.02 -23.93
C ASN A 22 -14.18 16.02 -22.51
N SER A 23 -14.48 14.99 -21.71
CA SER A 23 -13.90 14.87 -20.37
C SER A 23 -12.39 14.65 -20.42
N GLY A 24 -11.88 13.94 -21.44
CA GLY A 24 -10.44 13.79 -21.71
C GLY A 24 -9.78 15.13 -22.02
N LEU A 25 -10.34 15.94 -22.92
CA LEU A 25 -9.82 17.29 -23.18
C LEU A 25 -9.85 18.16 -21.93
N LYS A 26 -10.96 18.17 -21.22
CA LYS A 26 -11.13 18.93 -19.98
C LYS A 26 -10.06 18.57 -18.95
N LEU A 27 -9.76 17.28 -18.82
CA LEU A 27 -8.72 16.78 -17.95
C LEU A 27 -7.33 17.35 -18.32
N LEU A 28 -6.99 17.42 -19.63
CA LEU A 28 -5.72 17.96 -20.09
C LEU A 28 -5.54 19.44 -19.73
N PHE A 29 -6.60 20.25 -19.78
CA PHE A 29 -6.55 21.64 -19.36
C PHE A 29 -6.27 21.79 -17.87
N TYR A 30 -6.81 20.91 -17.04
CA TYR A 30 -6.62 20.97 -15.59
C TYR A 30 -5.38 20.20 -15.08
N SER A 31 -4.63 19.53 -15.95
CA SER A 31 -3.41 18.80 -15.60
C SER A 31 -2.27 19.70 -15.12
N LYS A 32 -2.26 20.97 -15.52
CA LYS A 32 -1.43 22.03 -14.96
C LYS A 32 -2.23 22.87 -13.95
N ASN A 33 -1.55 23.46 -12.99
CA ASN A 33 -2.15 24.26 -11.92
C ASN A 33 -2.60 25.66 -12.39
N GLU A 34 -3.19 25.76 -13.59
CA GLU A 34 -3.65 26.99 -14.20
C GLU A 34 -5.18 27.06 -14.18
N SER A 35 -5.72 28.26 -13.99
CA SER A 35 -7.16 28.51 -13.98
C SER A 35 -7.68 28.68 -15.42
N PHE A 36 -8.02 27.61 -16.09
CA PHE A 36 -8.65 27.64 -17.39
C PHE A 36 -10.18 27.66 -17.27
N ASN A 37 -10.83 28.48 -18.11
CA ASN A 37 -12.27 28.38 -18.35
C ASN A 37 -12.48 27.40 -19.54
N PHE A 38 -12.62 26.11 -19.24
CA PHE A 38 -12.81 25.08 -20.27
C PHE A 38 -14.09 25.32 -21.10
N ASP A 39 -15.16 25.79 -20.51
CA ASP A 39 -16.43 26.01 -21.23
C ASP A 39 -16.28 27.05 -22.35
N SER A 40 -15.46 28.08 -22.15
CA SER A 40 -15.10 29.04 -23.19
C SER A 40 -14.34 28.39 -24.34
N ILE A 41 -13.39 27.51 -24.04
CA ILE A 41 -12.61 26.76 -25.05
C ILE A 41 -13.51 25.80 -25.82
N GLU A 42 -14.35 25.04 -25.10
CA GLU A 42 -15.30 24.12 -25.73
C GLU A 42 -16.24 24.83 -26.70
N ASN A 43 -16.73 26.02 -26.36
CA ASN A 43 -17.56 26.85 -27.27
C ASN A 43 -16.78 27.25 -28.52
N VAL A 44 -15.49 27.62 -28.39
CA VAL A 44 -14.62 27.93 -29.55
C VAL A 44 -14.46 26.70 -30.43
N LEU A 45 -14.16 25.55 -29.85
CA LEU A 45 -13.98 24.27 -30.58
C LEU A 45 -15.27 23.89 -31.32
N ASN A 46 -16.42 23.98 -30.65
CA ASN A 46 -17.72 23.63 -31.26
C ASN A 46 -18.06 24.58 -32.46
N LYS A 47 -17.70 25.85 -32.38
CA LYS A 47 -17.84 26.77 -33.53
C LYS A 47 -17.01 26.28 -34.73
N HIS A 48 -15.76 25.90 -34.49
CA HIS A 48 -14.87 25.42 -35.56
C HIS A 48 -15.31 24.08 -36.13
N ILE A 49 -15.85 23.17 -35.30
CA ILE A 49 -16.45 21.91 -35.74
C ILE A 49 -17.62 22.18 -36.71
N SER A 50 -18.51 23.14 -36.38
CA SER A 50 -19.63 23.52 -37.23
C SER A 50 -19.18 24.10 -38.58
N VAL A 51 -18.12 24.92 -38.58
CA VAL A 51 -17.51 25.43 -39.81
C VAL A 51 -16.94 24.30 -40.66
N LEU A 52 -16.22 23.35 -40.06
CA LEU A 52 -15.65 22.22 -40.77
C LEU A 52 -16.70 21.28 -41.33
N LYS A 53 -17.77 21.00 -40.59
CA LYS A 53 -18.91 20.22 -41.09
C LYS A 53 -19.42 20.80 -42.45
N ASN A 54 -19.67 22.12 -42.47
CA ASN A 54 -20.16 22.78 -43.68
C ASN A 54 -19.13 22.76 -44.82
N LYS A 55 -17.83 22.93 -44.53
CA LYS A 55 -16.78 22.92 -45.55
C LYS A 55 -16.47 21.57 -46.15
N THR A 56 -16.83 20.46 -45.47
CA THR A 56 -16.45 19.11 -45.86
C THR A 56 -17.60 18.23 -46.37
N THR A 57 -18.85 18.72 -46.37
CA THR A 57 -20.07 17.96 -46.65
C THR A 57 -20.01 17.18 -47.97
N ASP A 58 -19.59 17.78 -49.08
CA ASP A 58 -19.62 17.17 -50.43
C ASP A 58 -18.21 16.78 -50.93
N LEU A 59 -17.23 16.67 -50.04
CA LEU A 59 -15.86 16.38 -50.43
C LEU A 59 -15.58 14.86 -50.37
N SER A 60 -14.67 14.38 -51.24
CA SER A 60 -14.13 13.03 -51.11
C SER A 60 -13.23 12.96 -49.85
N GLU A 61 -13.06 11.74 -49.30
CA GLU A 61 -12.40 11.48 -48.05
C GLU A 61 -11.01 12.14 -47.96
N LYS A 62 -10.20 11.99 -49.01
CA LYS A 62 -8.87 12.62 -49.07
C LYS A 62 -8.94 14.15 -49.03
N LYS A 63 -9.90 14.74 -49.76
CA LYS A 63 -10.11 16.19 -49.74
C LYS A 63 -10.65 16.67 -48.40
N LYS A 64 -11.54 15.92 -47.77
CA LYS A 64 -12.02 16.19 -46.40
C LYS A 64 -10.84 16.31 -45.44
N ILE A 65 -10.00 15.27 -45.41
CA ILE A 65 -8.84 15.26 -44.50
C ILE A 65 -7.90 16.42 -44.76
N ARG A 66 -7.63 16.75 -46.05
CA ARG A 66 -6.80 17.92 -46.39
C ARG A 66 -7.39 19.23 -45.84
N VAL A 67 -8.68 19.46 -46.07
CA VAL A 67 -9.36 20.67 -45.59
C VAL A 67 -9.35 20.75 -44.07
N ILE A 68 -9.60 19.65 -43.38
CA ILE A 68 -9.57 19.59 -41.91
C ILE A 68 -8.16 19.87 -41.41
N TYR A 69 -7.15 19.21 -41.98
CA TYR A 69 -5.75 19.38 -41.61
C TYR A 69 -5.32 20.85 -41.76
N ASP A 70 -5.46 21.40 -42.94
CA ASP A 70 -5.02 22.79 -43.25
C ASP A 70 -5.75 23.80 -42.37
N TYR A 71 -7.04 23.58 -42.11
CA TYR A 71 -7.85 24.47 -41.27
C TYR A 71 -7.38 24.48 -39.84
N ILE A 72 -7.18 23.28 -39.24
CA ILE A 72 -6.74 23.15 -37.84
C ILE A 72 -5.31 23.64 -37.70
N HIS A 73 -4.43 23.26 -38.62
CA HIS A 73 -3.01 23.67 -38.59
C HIS A 73 -2.86 25.18 -38.57
N ASN A 74 -3.47 25.87 -39.55
CA ASN A 74 -3.38 27.33 -39.66
C ASN A 74 -4.01 28.10 -38.48
N LEU A 75 -4.98 27.47 -37.82
CA LEU A 75 -5.69 28.11 -36.73
C LEU A 75 -5.00 27.98 -35.38
N PHE A 76 -4.53 26.76 -35.09
CA PHE A 76 -4.10 26.38 -33.75
C PHE A 76 -2.59 26.18 -33.57
N PHE A 77 -1.82 25.98 -34.66
CA PHE A 77 -0.41 25.64 -34.57
C PHE A 77 0.47 26.68 -35.22
N ASP A 78 1.50 27.12 -34.48
CA ASP A 78 2.48 28.11 -34.96
C ASP A 78 3.91 27.63 -34.68
N LYS A 79 4.20 27.31 -33.43
CA LYS A 79 5.55 26.95 -33.00
C LYS A 79 5.62 25.51 -32.45
N TYR A 80 6.48 24.68 -33.09
CA TYR A 80 6.80 23.37 -32.53
C TYR A 80 7.70 23.48 -31.29
N SER A 81 7.37 22.74 -30.23
CA SER A 81 8.21 22.59 -29.03
C SER A 81 8.03 21.21 -28.43
N TYR A 82 9.12 20.46 -28.27
CA TYR A 82 9.10 19.12 -27.66
C TYR A 82 8.37 19.09 -26.30
N TYR A 83 8.52 20.15 -25.54
CA TYR A 83 7.92 20.28 -24.19
C TYR A 83 6.51 20.88 -24.17
N ALA A 84 5.89 21.09 -25.32
CA ALA A 84 4.53 21.64 -25.37
C ALA A 84 3.55 20.74 -24.67
N MET A 85 2.73 21.34 -23.81
CA MET A 85 1.59 20.69 -23.17
C MET A 85 0.31 21.09 -23.90
N PHE A 86 -0.76 20.30 -23.77
CA PHE A 86 -1.99 20.51 -24.54
C PHE A 86 -2.58 21.94 -24.40
N PRO A 87 -2.62 22.56 -23.20
CA PRO A 87 -3.08 23.94 -23.06
C PRO A 87 -2.25 24.98 -23.83
N ASP A 88 -0.98 24.71 -24.10
CA ASP A 88 -0.09 25.64 -24.79
C ASP A 88 -0.55 25.94 -26.22
N ILE A 89 -1.30 25.04 -26.84
CA ILE A 89 -1.94 25.25 -28.16
C ILE A 89 -2.88 26.51 -28.11
N PHE A 90 -3.60 26.66 -27.02
CA PHE A 90 -4.62 27.72 -26.87
C PHE A 90 -4.05 28.98 -26.28
N ILE A 91 -2.89 28.94 -25.62
CA ILE A 91 -2.22 30.09 -25.00
C ILE A 91 -1.37 30.85 -26.05
N ASN A 92 -0.53 30.09 -26.74
CA ASN A 92 0.50 30.68 -27.61
C ASN A 92 0.74 29.88 -28.90
N LYS A 93 -0.18 28.96 -29.26
CA LYS A 93 -0.15 28.12 -30.45
C LYS A 93 1.11 27.18 -30.52
N THR A 94 1.67 26.88 -29.35
CA THR A 94 2.83 25.96 -29.27
C THR A 94 2.33 24.52 -29.16
N TYR A 95 2.91 23.61 -29.92
CA TYR A 95 2.47 22.22 -30.04
C TYR A 95 3.65 21.23 -30.19
N ASN A 96 3.37 19.97 -30.03
CA ASN A 96 4.21 18.83 -30.43
C ASN A 96 3.37 17.75 -31.11
N CYS A 97 3.98 16.64 -31.51
CA CYS A 97 3.29 15.54 -32.19
C CYS A 97 2.11 15.00 -31.35
N LEU A 98 2.27 14.83 -30.05
CA LEU A 98 1.22 14.31 -29.18
C LEU A 98 0.07 15.31 -29.03
N THR A 99 0.37 16.57 -28.68
CA THR A 99 -0.66 17.58 -28.45
C THR A 99 -1.44 17.92 -29.72
N ALA A 100 -0.76 17.95 -30.88
CA ALA A 100 -1.41 18.11 -32.17
C ALA A 100 -2.30 16.90 -32.51
N SER A 101 -1.79 15.67 -32.35
CA SER A 101 -2.57 14.46 -32.62
C SER A 101 -3.81 14.37 -31.72
N ILE A 102 -3.73 14.76 -30.45
CA ILE A 102 -4.90 14.85 -29.56
C ILE A 102 -5.95 15.83 -30.13
N LEU A 103 -5.53 17.02 -30.58
CA LEU A 103 -6.46 17.99 -31.12
C LEU A 103 -7.09 17.51 -32.44
N TYR A 104 -6.30 16.97 -33.35
CA TYR A 104 -6.83 16.37 -34.59
C TYR A 104 -7.78 15.22 -34.31
N ALA A 105 -7.44 14.31 -33.41
CA ALA A 105 -8.29 13.18 -33.00
C ALA A 105 -9.64 13.68 -32.46
N TYR A 106 -9.64 14.74 -31.66
CA TYR A 106 -10.86 15.37 -31.17
C TYR A 106 -11.75 15.88 -32.29
N PHE A 107 -11.17 16.59 -33.27
CA PHE A 107 -11.94 17.08 -34.42
C PHE A 107 -12.46 15.95 -35.31
N LEU A 108 -11.63 14.91 -35.57
CA LEU A 108 -12.07 13.76 -36.37
C LEU A 108 -13.25 13.05 -35.72
N GLU A 109 -13.21 12.82 -34.42
CA GLU A 109 -14.30 12.16 -33.69
C GLU A 109 -15.58 13.02 -33.71
N LYS A 110 -15.48 14.34 -33.51
CA LYS A 110 -16.63 15.25 -33.60
C LYS A 110 -17.22 15.40 -35.01
N LEU A 111 -16.42 15.14 -36.01
CA LEU A 111 -16.83 15.12 -37.42
C LEU A 111 -17.26 13.71 -37.89
N GLU A 112 -17.30 12.72 -36.98
CA GLU A 112 -17.65 11.32 -37.23
C GLU A 112 -16.76 10.65 -38.29
N ILE A 113 -15.48 11.05 -38.35
CA ILE A 113 -14.48 10.50 -39.24
C ILE A 113 -13.72 9.39 -38.48
N PRO A 114 -13.74 8.14 -38.96
CA PRO A 114 -13.00 7.05 -38.34
C PRO A 114 -11.49 7.31 -38.43
N TYR A 115 -10.81 7.09 -37.31
CA TYR A 115 -9.36 7.24 -37.23
C TYR A 115 -8.76 6.20 -36.27
N GLU A 116 -7.47 5.97 -36.41
CA GLU A 116 -6.61 5.29 -35.46
C GLU A 116 -5.43 6.18 -35.10
N ALA A 117 -5.03 6.20 -33.85
CA ALA A 117 -3.76 6.82 -33.47
C ALA A 117 -2.65 5.78 -33.48
N ARG A 118 -1.48 6.17 -33.97
CA ARG A 118 -0.28 5.35 -34.02
C ARG A 118 0.77 5.97 -33.12
N LEU A 119 1.25 5.20 -32.16
CA LEU A 119 2.21 5.63 -31.14
C LEU A 119 3.48 4.80 -31.23
N SER A 120 4.61 5.45 -31.49
CA SER A 120 5.95 4.90 -31.31
C SER A 120 6.61 5.48 -30.04
N ASN A 121 7.84 5.07 -29.76
CA ASN A 121 8.57 5.58 -28.60
C ASN A 121 8.81 7.11 -28.66
N GLU A 122 8.89 7.69 -29.85
CA GLU A 122 9.28 9.09 -30.04
C GLU A 122 8.29 9.88 -30.88
N HIS A 123 7.27 9.25 -31.45
CA HIS A 123 6.39 9.89 -32.41
C HIS A 123 4.95 9.43 -32.34
N VAL A 124 4.03 10.34 -32.66
CA VAL A 124 2.58 10.10 -32.74
C VAL A 124 2.02 10.71 -34.01
N TYR A 125 1.22 9.96 -34.75
CA TYR A 125 0.45 10.44 -35.90
C TYR A 125 -0.95 9.78 -35.94
N LEU A 126 -1.81 10.23 -36.85
CA LEU A 126 -3.14 9.65 -37.02
C LEU A 126 -3.27 9.01 -38.40
N LEU A 127 -4.04 7.91 -38.45
CA LEU A 127 -4.47 7.25 -39.66
C LEU A 127 -5.98 7.44 -39.81
N ALA A 128 -6.41 8.30 -40.74
CA ALA A 128 -7.81 8.48 -41.02
C ALA A 128 -8.34 7.46 -42.04
N TYR A 129 -9.58 7.03 -41.87
CA TYR A 129 -10.26 5.98 -42.64
C TYR A 129 -9.45 4.66 -42.69
N PRO A 130 -9.11 4.08 -41.52
CA PRO A 130 -8.34 2.84 -41.46
C PRO A 130 -9.08 1.70 -42.15
N GLY A 131 -8.33 0.83 -42.83
CA GLY A 131 -8.91 -0.31 -43.57
C GLY A 131 -9.56 0.03 -44.91
N SER A 132 -9.73 1.33 -45.24
CA SER A 132 -10.29 1.77 -46.53
C SER A 132 -9.31 2.67 -47.28
N PHE A 133 -9.21 3.96 -46.94
CA PHE A 133 -8.36 4.92 -47.63
C PHE A 133 -6.98 5.01 -47.01
N ASN A 134 -6.80 4.65 -45.74
CA ASN A 134 -5.54 4.68 -44.99
C ASN A 134 -4.74 5.98 -45.19
N ILE A 135 -5.38 7.11 -44.82
CA ILE A 135 -4.79 8.44 -45.01
C ILE A 135 -3.96 8.77 -43.77
N VAL A 136 -2.65 8.81 -43.91
CA VAL A 136 -1.75 9.23 -42.85
C VAL A 136 -1.82 10.75 -42.67
N MET A 137 -2.07 11.18 -41.44
CA MET A 137 -2.02 12.58 -41.01
C MET A 137 -0.77 12.77 -40.15
N GLU A 138 0.31 13.22 -40.79
CA GLU A 138 1.52 13.58 -40.08
C GLU A 138 1.35 14.96 -39.43
N THR A 139 1.39 15.01 -38.10
CA THR A 139 0.96 16.19 -37.35
C THR A 139 2.05 17.23 -37.12
N THR A 140 3.31 16.94 -37.47
CA THR A 140 4.46 17.80 -37.16
C THR A 140 5.29 18.24 -38.36
N ASN A 141 5.07 17.66 -39.56
CA ASN A 141 5.81 18.02 -40.77
C ASN A 141 4.87 18.51 -41.88
N PRO A 142 4.73 19.82 -42.05
CA PRO A 142 3.86 20.41 -43.09
C PRO A 142 4.14 19.99 -44.52
N LEU A 143 5.33 19.52 -44.84
CA LEU A 143 5.72 19.13 -46.22
C LEU A 143 5.33 17.67 -46.57
N SER A 144 5.15 16.81 -45.57
CA SER A 144 4.72 15.41 -45.72
C SER A 144 3.35 15.08 -45.14
N GLU A 145 2.58 16.08 -44.91
CA GLU A 145 1.39 16.19 -44.02
C GLU A 145 0.31 15.13 -44.25
N ILE A 146 0.03 14.76 -45.49
CA ILE A 146 -1.02 13.81 -45.86
C ILE A 146 -0.55 12.91 -46.96
N SER A 147 -0.29 11.68 -46.64
CA SER A 147 0.07 10.63 -47.61
C SER A 147 -0.98 9.51 -47.58
N GLN A 148 -1.26 8.95 -48.72
CA GLN A 148 -2.06 7.75 -48.82
C GLN A 148 -1.14 6.53 -48.94
N ILE A 149 -1.30 5.57 -48.08
CA ILE A 149 -0.62 4.29 -48.17
C ILE A 149 -1.24 3.51 -49.31
N THR A 150 -0.57 3.57 -50.48
CA THR A 150 -0.98 2.80 -51.66
C THR A 150 -0.30 1.42 -51.70
N GLU A 151 -0.85 0.46 -52.39
CA GLU A 151 -0.23 -0.86 -52.57
C GLU A 151 1.17 -0.73 -53.23
N LYS A 152 1.34 0.26 -54.08
CA LYS A 152 2.67 0.58 -54.65
C LYS A 152 3.63 1.03 -53.54
N PHE A 153 3.24 1.95 -52.69
CA PHE A 153 4.06 2.44 -51.58
C PHE A 153 4.47 1.30 -50.64
N LYS A 154 3.54 0.40 -50.31
CA LYS A 154 3.84 -0.76 -49.46
C LYS A 154 4.90 -1.64 -50.08
N LYS A 155 4.73 -1.97 -51.40
CA LYS A 155 5.71 -2.79 -52.14
C LYS A 155 7.08 -2.14 -52.22
N ASP A 156 7.13 -0.85 -52.54
CA ASP A 156 8.39 -0.10 -52.65
C ASP A 156 9.12 -0.06 -51.31
N TYR A 157 8.41 0.19 -50.22
CA TYR A 157 8.91 0.19 -48.83
C TYR A 157 9.51 -1.16 -48.43
N ILE A 158 8.74 -2.25 -48.63
CA ILE A 158 9.21 -3.61 -48.27
C ILE A 158 10.39 -4.04 -49.14
N ASN A 159 10.43 -3.70 -50.43
CA ASN A 159 11.55 -3.97 -51.29
C ASN A 159 12.81 -3.23 -50.83
N GLN A 160 12.69 -1.96 -50.41
CA GLN A 160 13.80 -1.19 -49.88
C GLN A 160 14.37 -1.81 -48.60
N LEU A 161 13.51 -2.24 -47.67
CA LEU A 161 13.93 -2.94 -46.44
C LEU A 161 14.65 -4.26 -46.75
N ARG A 162 14.20 -4.98 -47.78
CA ARG A 162 14.85 -6.21 -48.25
C ARG A 162 16.23 -5.91 -48.86
N GLU A 163 16.37 -4.89 -49.69
CA GLU A 163 17.64 -4.45 -50.25
C GLU A 163 18.65 -4.05 -49.17
N LEU A 164 18.16 -3.43 -48.07
CA LEU A 164 18.94 -3.09 -46.88
C LEU A 164 19.20 -4.29 -45.95
N LYS A 165 18.76 -5.51 -46.34
CA LYS A 165 18.87 -6.75 -45.55
C LYS A 165 18.25 -6.69 -44.15
N LEU A 166 17.24 -5.83 -43.95
CA LEU A 166 16.49 -5.70 -42.70
C LEU A 166 15.38 -6.72 -42.62
N ILE A 167 14.95 -7.34 -43.72
CA ILE A 167 14.01 -8.46 -43.81
C ILE A 167 14.76 -9.69 -44.30
N SER A 168 14.64 -10.81 -43.61
CA SER A 168 15.25 -12.07 -44.03
C SER A 168 14.57 -12.65 -45.30
N GLN A 169 15.29 -13.44 -46.08
CA GLN A 169 14.72 -14.07 -47.28
C GLN A 169 13.57 -15.03 -46.93
N ASP A 170 13.68 -15.77 -45.83
CA ASP A 170 12.66 -16.73 -45.40
C ASP A 170 11.39 -15.99 -45.01
N GLU A 171 11.48 -14.89 -44.29
CA GLU A 171 10.38 -14.06 -43.89
C GLU A 171 9.68 -13.37 -45.08
N PHE A 172 10.49 -12.86 -46.02
CA PHE A 172 9.97 -12.27 -47.25
C PHE A 172 9.22 -13.28 -48.12
N SER A 173 9.58 -14.57 -48.04
CA SER A 173 8.94 -15.65 -48.80
C SER A 173 7.71 -16.20 -48.12
N SER A 174 7.59 -16.06 -46.78
CA SER A 174 6.52 -16.64 -45.95
C SER A 174 5.36 -15.70 -45.67
N LEU A 175 5.57 -14.39 -45.74
CA LEU A 175 4.58 -13.38 -45.41
C LEU A 175 4.13 -12.57 -46.62
N SER A 176 2.86 -12.12 -46.61
CA SER A 176 2.40 -11.19 -47.67
C SER A 176 3.02 -9.80 -47.51
N VAL A 177 3.03 -9.01 -48.59
CA VAL A 177 3.47 -7.61 -48.56
C VAL A 177 2.72 -6.81 -47.52
N ASN A 178 1.42 -7.10 -47.32
CA ASN A 178 0.61 -6.42 -46.31
C ASN A 178 1.03 -6.81 -44.90
N ASP A 179 1.32 -8.08 -44.62
CA ASP A 179 1.76 -8.54 -43.30
C ASP A 179 3.17 -7.99 -42.98
N LEU A 180 4.10 -8.03 -43.96
CA LEU A 180 5.41 -7.41 -43.83
C LEU A 180 5.32 -5.91 -43.62
N PHE A 181 4.45 -5.23 -44.36
CA PHE A 181 4.25 -3.81 -44.21
C PHE A 181 3.67 -3.48 -42.83
N SER A 182 2.69 -4.27 -42.34
CA SER A 182 2.16 -4.13 -41.00
C SER A 182 3.22 -4.36 -39.93
N LYS A 183 4.11 -5.34 -40.14
CA LYS A 183 5.16 -5.66 -39.19
C LYS A 183 6.29 -4.62 -39.14
N TYR A 184 6.69 -4.08 -40.25
CA TYR A 184 7.90 -3.24 -40.37
C TYR A 184 7.61 -1.74 -40.48
N TYR A 185 6.48 -1.36 -41.03
CA TYR A 185 6.06 0.03 -41.12
C TYR A 185 5.29 0.48 -39.90
N PHE A 186 4.37 -0.37 -39.43
CA PHE A 186 3.58 -0.12 -38.23
C PHE A 186 4.20 -0.78 -36.99
N GLN A 187 5.51 -0.68 -36.79
CA GLN A 187 6.14 -1.04 -35.48
C GLN A 187 5.62 -0.22 -34.31
N GLU A 188 4.40 0.25 -34.41
CA GLU A 188 3.75 1.20 -33.55
C GLU A 188 2.48 0.59 -32.99
N ASP A 189 2.22 0.87 -31.73
CA ASP A 189 0.99 0.44 -31.09
C ASP A 189 -0.19 1.22 -31.69
N ASN A 190 -1.25 0.50 -32.09
CA ASN A 190 -2.53 1.11 -32.40
C ASN A 190 -3.21 1.49 -31.09
N VAL A 191 -3.29 2.78 -30.83
CA VAL A 191 -3.78 3.32 -29.56
C VAL A 191 -5.09 4.08 -29.73
N LYS A 192 -5.86 4.11 -28.67
CA LYS A 192 -7.14 4.84 -28.62
C LYS A 192 -6.91 6.25 -28.06
N PHE A 193 -7.92 7.09 -28.15
CA PHE A 193 -7.85 8.47 -27.64
C PHE A 193 -7.41 8.53 -26.16
N TYR A 194 -7.89 7.62 -25.31
CA TYR A 194 -7.50 7.62 -23.91
C TYR A 194 -6.02 7.30 -23.68
N ASP A 195 -5.38 6.55 -24.61
CA ASP A 195 -3.95 6.28 -24.54
C ASP A 195 -3.12 7.53 -24.85
N LEU A 196 -3.61 8.39 -25.74
CA LEU A 196 -3.02 9.70 -25.99
C LEU A 196 -3.08 10.61 -24.75
N ILE A 197 -4.21 10.55 -24.01
CA ILE A 197 -4.34 11.27 -22.74
C ILE A 197 -3.37 10.71 -21.69
N GLY A 198 -3.22 9.39 -21.60
CA GLY A 198 -2.21 8.74 -20.75
C GLY A 198 -0.79 9.17 -21.10
N SER A 199 -0.45 9.20 -22.40
CA SER A 199 0.85 9.65 -22.90
C SER A 199 1.15 11.12 -22.58
N HIS A 200 0.12 11.97 -22.53
CA HIS A 200 0.29 13.36 -22.08
C HIS A 200 0.76 13.44 -20.63
N TYR A 201 0.22 12.61 -19.73
CA TYR A 201 0.68 12.53 -18.34
C TYR A 201 2.10 11.95 -18.22
N LEU A 202 2.52 11.05 -19.12
CA LEU A 202 3.92 10.61 -19.18
C LEU A 202 4.85 11.75 -19.60
N ASN A 203 4.48 12.53 -20.61
CA ASN A 203 5.27 13.73 -21.00
C ASN A 203 5.35 14.73 -19.85
N LEU A 204 4.25 14.94 -19.12
CA LEU A 204 4.25 15.79 -17.94
C LEU A 204 5.20 15.26 -16.86
N SER A 205 5.25 13.94 -16.66
CA SER A 205 6.19 13.33 -15.70
C SER A 205 7.65 13.57 -16.09
N SER A 206 7.98 13.46 -17.37
CA SER A 206 9.32 13.72 -17.87
C SER A 206 9.75 15.18 -17.59
N LEU A 207 8.85 16.15 -17.79
CA LEU A 207 9.11 17.55 -17.43
C LEU A 207 9.38 17.75 -15.94
N TYR A 208 8.66 16.99 -15.08
CA TYR A 208 8.90 17.04 -13.64
C TYR A 208 10.23 16.38 -13.25
N ILE A 209 10.63 15.28 -13.92
CA ILE A 209 11.93 14.64 -13.69
C ILE A 209 13.08 15.59 -14.06
N GLU A 210 13.01 16.26 -15.19
CA GLU A 210 14.01 17.27 -15.59
C GLU A 210 14.15 18.42 -14.59
N LYS A 211 13.06 18.76 -13.91
CA LYS A 211 13.03 19.78 -12.83
C LYS A 211 13.35 19.19 -11.45
N PHE A 212 13.79 17.94 -11.37
CA PHE A 212 14.05 17.23 -10.12
C PHE A 212 12.86 17.14 -9.16
N ASN A 213 11.63 17.30 -9.68
CA ASN A 213 10.40 17.18 -8.91
C ASN A 213 9.82 15.76 -9.01
N TYR A 214 10.49 14.81 -8.38
CA TYR A 214 10.17 13.39 -8.49
C TYR A 214 8.78 13.02 -7.95
N TYR A 215 8.27 13.72 -6.93
CA TYR A 215 6.92 13.46 -6.40
C TYR A 215 5.82 13.79 -7.42
N GLU A 216 5.91 14.94 -8.10
CA GLU A 216 4.94 15.28 -9.13
C GLU A 216 5.10 14.40 -10.37
N ALA A 217 6.33 13.98 -10.69
CA ALA A 217 6.60 12.99 -11.72
C ALA A 217 5.91 11.66 -11.39
N PHE A 218 6.11 11.14 -10.18
CA PHE A 218 5.49 9.90 -9.72
C PHE A 218 3.96 9.93 -9.81
N LYS A 219 3.34 11.02 -9.32
CA LYS A 219 1.89 11.22 -9.40
C LYS A 219 1.40 11.23 -10.87
N SER A 220 2.14 11.88 -11.74
CA SER A 220 1.80 11.95 -13.18
C SER A 220 1.90 10.57 -13.84
N ILE A 221 2.93 9.78 -13.53
CA ILE A 221 3.06 8.41 -14.04
C ILE A 221 1.91 7.53 -13.53
N CYS A 222 1.55 7.64 -12.25
CA CYS A 222 0.41 6.90 -11.68
C CYS A 222 -0.92 7.28 -12.38
N LYS A 223 -1.15 8.57 -12.68
CA LYS A 223 -2.32 9.03 -13.43
C LYS A 223 -2.31 8.46 -14.85
N SER A 224 -1.16 8.49 -15.53
CA SER A 224 -0.99 7.86 -16.84
C SER A 224 -1.36 6.39 -16.80
N HIS A 225 -0.86 5.63 -15.84
CA HIS A 225 -1.13 4.20 -15.69
C HIS A 225 -2.61 3.90 -15.45
N LEU A 226 -3.30 4.71 -14.67
CA LEU A 226 -4.75 4.53 -14.42
C LEU A 226 -5.61 4.87 -15.65
N ILE A 227 -5.17 5.81 -16.48
CA ILE A 227 -5.85 6.16 -17.74
C ILE A 227 -5.64 5.08 -18.79
N SER A 228 -4.41 4.68 -18.98
CA SER A 228 -3.93 3.73 -19.99
C SER A 228 -2.92 2.77 -19.35
N PRO A 229 -3.39 1.63 -18.80
CA PRO A 229 -2.52 0.64 -18.18
C PRO A 229 -1.58 0.03 -19.22
N TYR A 230 -0.31 0.33 -19.12
CA TYR A 230 0.73 -0.16 -20.00
C TYR A 230 1.94 -0.63 -19.18
N TYR A 231 2.59 -1.73 -19.59
CA TYR A 231 3.69 -2.31 -18.80
C TYR A 231 4.85 -1.34 -18.57
N LYS A 232 5.16 -0.47 -19.55
CA LYS A 232 6.21 0.54 -19.40
C LYS A 232 5.92 1.56 -18.31
N THR A 233 4.64 1.91 -18.08
CA THR A 233 4.26 2.81 -16.98
C THR A 233 4.48 2.17 -15.61
N ILE A 234 4.32 0.85 -15.48
CA ILE A 234 4.60 0.11 -14.24
C ILE A 234 6.09 0.22 -13.89
N TYR A 235 6.98 -0.05 -14.85
CA TYR A 235 8.41 0.11 -14.61
C TYR A 235 8.79 1.54 -14.23
N SER A 236 8.17 2.53 -14.87
CA SER A 236 8.39 3.94 -14.53
C SER A 236 7.92 4.27 -13.12
N ILE A 237 6.77 3.74 -12.67
CA ILE A 237 6.29 3.86 -11.28
C ILE A 237 7.33 3.27 -10.31
N ILE A 238 7.81 2.07 -10.60
CA ILE A 238 8.78 1.37 -9.73
C ILE A 238 10.08 2.18 -9.64
N VAL A 239 10.66 2.56 -10.78
CA VAL A 239 11.94 3.27 -10.82
C VAL A 239 11.87 4.63 -10.13
N VAL A 240 10.87 5.45 -10.46
CA VAL A 240 10.74 6.79 -9.85
C VAL A 240 10.35 6.69 -8.37
N GLY A 241 9.51 5.73 -8.01
CA GLY A 241 9.16 5.48 -6.61
C GLY A 241 10.35 5.04 -5.77
N ALA A 242 11.17 4.10 -6.27
CA ALA A 242 12.38 3.66 -5.60
C ALA A 242 13.40 4.80 -5.44
N GLU A 243 13.58 5.65 -6.45
CA GLU A 243 14.46 6.82 -6.39
C GLU A 243 14.05 7.81 -5.30
N ILE A 244 12.73 8.07 -5.15
CA ILE A 244 12.21 8.93 -4.08
C ILE A 244 12.51 8.32 -2.71
N ILE A 245 12.20 7.04 -2.52
CA ILE A 245 12.41 6.32 -1.25
C ILE A 245 13.89 6.32 -0.90
N GLN A 246 14.77 5.99 -1.85
CA GLN A 246 16.21 5.96 -1.63
C GLN A 246 16.77 7.33 -1.21
N LYS A 247 16.28 8.42 -1.81
CA LYS A 247 16.72 9.78 -1.45
C LYS A 247 16.21 10.24 -0.10
N ASN A 248 14.97 9.93 0.24
CA ASN A 248 14.30 10.49 1.40
C ASN A 248 14.35 9.57 2.64
N GLN A 249 14.66 8.28 2.48
CA GLN A 249 14.78 7.34 3.60
C GLN A 249 13.54 7.32 4.52
N TYR A 250 12.33 7.46 3.93
CA TYR A 250 11.04 7.52 4.67
C TYR A 250 10.92 8.67 5.69
N LEU A 251 11.60 9.76 5.45
CA LEU A 251 11.54 10.95 6.31
C LEU A 251 10.32 11.84 6.05
N LYS A 252 9.51 11.53 5.04
CA LYS A 252 8.26 12.20 4.68
C LYS A 252 7.08 11.22 4.69
N ASN A 253 5.88 11.71 4.99
CA ASN A 253 4.66 10.89 4.97
C ASN A 253 4.37 10.30 3.58
N GLU A 254 4.63 11.06 2.53
CA GLU A 254 4.42 10.67 1.15
C GLU A 254 5.25 9.43 0.75
N ASP A 255 6.41 9.21 1.36
CA ASP A 255 7.28 8.06 1.04
C ASP A 255 6.59 6.72 1.38
N ALA A 256 5.85 6.66 2.49
CA ALA A 256 5.07 5.48 2.86
C ALA A 256 3.87 5.25 1.92
N GLU A 257 3.25 6.33 1.40
CA GLU A 257 2.22 6.23 0.36
C GLU A 257 2.79 5.64 -0.93
N ILE A 258 4.03 6.01 -1.28
CA ILE A 258 4.74 5.44 -2.45
C ILE A 258 5.01 3.95 -2.24
N LEU A 259 5.56 3.55 -1.09
CA LEU A 259 5.75 2.13 -0.78
C LEU A 259 4.43 1.35 -0.84
N ALA A 260 3.34 1.94 -0.34
CA ALA A 260 2.01 1.35 -0.41
C ALA A 260 1.51 1.14 -1.86
N ILE A 261 1.90 2.01 -2.79
CA ILE A 261 1.63 1.82 -4.23
C ILE A 261 2.55 0.73 -4.80
N LEU A 262 3.84 0.78 -4.50
CA LEU A 262 4.83 -0.19 -4.99
C LEU A 262 4.49 -1.62 -4.54
N SER A 263 3.98 -1.80 -3.33
CA SER A 263 3.58 -3.12 -2.81
C SER A 263 2.52 -3.87 -3.64
N ARG A 264 1.88 -3.18 -4.59
CA ARG A 264 0.90 -3.77 -5.52
C ARG A 264 1.53 -4.40 -6.77
N PHE A 265 2.83 -4.19 -6.99
CA PHE A 265 3.54 -4.63 -8.18
C PHE A 265 4.44 -5.85 -7.92
N THR A 266 3.93 -6.82 -7.17
CA THR A 266 4.65 -8.06 -6.83
C THR A 266 5.07 -8.86 -8.07
N ASP A 267 4.22 -8.89 -9.10
CA ASP A 267 4.50 -9.58 -10.37
C ASP A 267 5.61 -8.90 -11.21
N TYR A 268 6.03 -7.70 -10.80
CA TYR A 268 7.03 -6.87 -11.49
C TYR A 268 8.31 -6.69 -10.67
N GLY A 269 8.58 -7.58 -9.71
CA GLY A 269 9.84 -7.65 -8.99
C GLY A 269 9.85 -6.98 -7.61
N ILE A 270 8.71 -6.47 -7.13
CA ILE A 270 8.58 -5.97 -5.74
C ILE A 270 8.20 -7.12 -4.83
N SER A 271 9.17 -7.73 -4.14
CA SER A 271 8.86 -8.86 -3.26
C SER A 271 8.27 -8.43 -1.91
N ASN A 272 7.55 -9.34 -1.26
CA ASN A 272 7.02 -9.13 0.09
C ASN A 272 8.14 -8.88 1.11
N GLU A 273 9.31 -9.50 0.92
CA GLU A 273 10.50 -9.30 1.76
C GLU A 273 11.05 -7.88 1.62
N MET A 274 11.05 -7.31 0.40
CA MET A 274 11.46 -5.92 0.18
C MET A 274 10.51 -4.97 0.93
N VAL A 275 9.20 -5.13 0.77
CA VAL A 275 8.20 -4.30 1.45
C VAL A 275 8.33 -4.39 2.97
N TYR A 276 8.55 -5.60 3.49
CA TYR A 276 8.77 -5.80 4.94
C TYR A 276 10.08 -5.18 5.43
N SER A 277 11.16 -5.28 4.65
CA SER A 277 12.44 -4.62 4.94
C SER A 277 12.32 -3.10 4.98
N ASP A 278 11.60 -2.54 4.01
CA ASP A 278 11.34 -1.10 3.95
C ASP A 278 10.48 -0.64 5.11
N PHE A 279 9.52 -1.44 5.57
CA PHE A 279 8.75 -1.12 6.78
C PHE A 279 9.64 -1.10 8.04
N LYS A 280 10.66 -1.95 8.13
CA LYS A 280 11.66 -1.85 9.23
C LYS A 280 12.45 -0.53 9.16
N THR A 281 12.79 -0.07 7.95
CA THR A 281 13.43 1.24 7.76
C THR A 281 12.51 2.39 8.19
N ILE A 282 11.21 2.32 7.87
CA ILE A 282 10.19 3.26 8.38
C ILE A 282 10.19 3.27 9.91
N THR A 283 10.20 2.09 10.53
CA THR A 283 10.22 1.95 12.00
C THR A 283 11.46 2.61 12.59
N GLN A 284 12.63 2.31 12.02
CA GLN A 284 13.89 2.90 12.50
C GLN A 284 13.85 4.43 12.43
N ASN A 285 13.49 4.99 11.26
CA ASN A 285 13.61 6.42 11.02
C ASN A 285 12.51 7.24 11.70
N GLN A 286 11.26 6.75 11.69
CA GLN A 286 10.13 7.51 12.24
C GLN A 286 9.93 7.27 13.73
N LEU A 287 9.93 6.01 14.17
CA LEU A 287 9.68 5.66 15.57
C LEU A 287 10.90 5.75 16.44
N MET A 288 12.04 5.15 16.01
CA MET A 288 13.21 5.02 16.87
C MET A 288 14.08 6.29 16.89
N GLU A 289 14.29 6.93 15.74
CA GLU A 289 15.14 8.13 15.62
C GLU A 289 14.36 9.43 15.84
N LYS A 290 13.23 9.61 15.14
CA LYS A 290 12.43 10.84 15.28
C LYS A 290 11.47 10.84 16.45
N ASN A 291 11.16 9.68 17.04
CA ASN A 291 10.20 9.54 18.13
C ASN A 291 8.78 10.01 17.73
N ASP A 292 8.44 9.90 16.43
CA ASP A 292 7.18 10.39 15.86
C ASP A 292 6.17 9.24 15.67
N THR A 293 5.42 8.97 16.73
CA THR A 293 4.38 7.91 16.72
C THR A 293 3.20 8.23 15.79
N LEU A 294 2.91 9.51 15.55
CA LEU A 294 1.81 9.91 14.66
C LEU A 294 2.18 9.63 13.20
N MET A 295 3.37 10.05 12.78
CA MET A 295 3.89 9.76 11.44
C MET A 295 4.02 8.26 11.21
N TYR A 296 4.55 7.52 12.18
CA TYR A 296 4.69 6.07 12.12
C TYR A 296 3.34 5.36 11.97
N SER A 297 2.34 5.80 12.74
CA SER A 297 0.98 5.25 12.62
C SER A 297 0.32 5.57 11.28
N ALA A 298 0.53 6.77 10.75
CA ALA A 298 0.02 7.14 9.42
C ALA A 298 0.67 6.28 8.31
N SER A 299 1.99 6.05 8.39
CA SER A 299 2.73 5.19 7.46
C SER A 299 2.26 3.73 7.52
N TYR A 300 2.06 3.18 8.71
CA TYR A 300 1.50 1.85 8.91
C TYR A 300 0.10 1.74 8.27
N ASN A 301 -0.80 2.68 8.57
CA ASN A 301 -2.18 2.65 8.05
C ASN A 301 -2.21 2.76 6.51
N SER A 302 -1.38 3.61 5.92
CA SER A 302 -1.26 3.73 4.47
C SER A 302 -0.84 2.40 3.83
N LEU A 303 0.17 1.75 4.39
CA LEU A 303 0.71 0.50 3.88
C LEU A 303 -0.26 -0.67 4.06
N ILE A 304 -0.82 -0.86 5.26
CA ILE A 304 -1.68 -2.00 5.58
C ILE A 304 -2.99 -2.01 4.79
N ASN A 305 -3.51 -0.82 4.43
CA ASN A 305 -4.69 -0.69 3.60
C ASN A 305 -4.43 -0.99 2.11
N SER A 306 -3.18 -0.98 1.69
CA SER A 306 -2.78 -1.18 0.28
C SER A 306 -2.30 -2.59 -0.03
N ILE A 307 -1.75 -3.30 0.94
CA ILE A 307 -1.27 -4.68 0.78
C ILE A 307 -2.46 -5.63 0.61
N ASN A 308 -2.37 -6.56 -0.34
CA ASN A 308 -3.37 -7.61 -0.54
C ASN A 308 -2.98 -8.93 0.16
N ASP A 309 -1.67 -9.22 0.26
CA ASP A 309 -1.17 -10.44 0.88
C ASP A 309 -1.45 -10.45 2.39
N THR A 310 -2.19 -11.46 2.85
CA THR A 310 -2.63 -11.57 4.26
C THR A 310 -1.48 -11.91 5.20
N ASN A 311 -0.48 -12.66 4.73
CA ASN A 311 0.69 -13.02 5.54
C ASN A 311 1.58 -11.79 5.75
N LEU A 312 1.86 -11.03 4.69
CA LEU A 312 2.60 -9.78 4.77
C LEU A 312 1.88 -8.77 5.67
N LYS A 313 0.54 -8.66 5.58
CA LYS A 313 -0.25 -7.82 6.51
C LYS A 313 -0.04 -8.24 7.95
N SER A 314 -0.11 -9.55 8.22
CA SER A 314 0.10 -10.09 9.55
C SER A 314 1.52 -9.80 10.07
N ASP A 315 2.54 -9.99 9.21
CA ASP A 315 3.94 -9.73 9.55
C ASP A 315 4.20 -8.27 9.90
N ILE A 316 3.73 -7.36 9.06
CA ILE A 316 3.85 -5.92 9.27
C ILE A 316 3.08 -5.48 10.52
N SER A 317 1.84 -5.95 10.70
CA SER A 317 1.03 -5.59 11.87
C SER A 317 1.66 -6.08 13.18
N HIS A 318 2.12 -7.32 13.19
CA HIS A 318 2.83 -7.88 14.33
C HIS A 318 4.09 -7.05 14.66
N TYR A 319 4.91 -6.75 13.66
CA TYR A 319 6.13 -5.96 13.86
C TYR A 319 5.83 -4.52 14.31
N TYR A 320 4.80 -3.88 13.73
CA TYR A 320 4.34 -2.55 14.11
C TYR A 320 3.97 -2.47 15.59
N PHE A 321 3.08 -3.35 16.04
CA PHE A 321 2.61 -3.34 17.42
C PHE A 321 3.70 -3.75 18.42
N LYS A 322 4.58 -4.69 18.04
CA LYS A 322 5.75 -5.04 18.85
C LYS A 322 6.70 -3.85 19.00
N SER A 323 6.97 -3.14 17.93
CA SER A 323 7.85 -1.95 17.96
C SER A 323 7.26 -0.82 18.79
N LEU A 324 5.96 -0.56 18.69
CA LEU A 324 5.27 0.41 19.55
C LEU A 324 5.34 0.01 21.03
N SER A 325 5.18 -1.27 21.34
CA SER A 325 5.25 -1.73 22.74
C SER A 325 6.61 -1.48 23.35
N LEU A 326 7.69 -1.74 22.63
CA LEU A 326 9.06 -1.45 23.05
C LEU A 326 9.31 0.05 23.21
N HIS A 327 8.78 0.85 22.31
CA HIS A 327 8.87 2.30 22.40
C HIS A 327 8.17 2.84 23.65
N TYR A 328 6.92 2.44 23.92
CA TYR A 328 6.21 2.85 25.12
C TYR A 328 6.84 2.31 26.42
N LEU A 329 7.38 1.08 26.37
CA LEU A 329 8.13 0.52 27.50
C LEU A 329 9.36 1.40 27.85
N LYS A 330 10.11 1.84 26.84
CA LYS A 330 11.26 2.77 27.03
C LYS A 330 10.83 4.10 27.66
N LEU A 331 9.61 4.57 27.37
CA LEU A 331 9.04 5.78 27.96
C LEU A 331 8.40 5.53 29.35
N SER A 332 8.44 4.29 29.87
CA SER A 332 7.76 3.88 31.11
C SER A 332 6.22 4.08 31.05
N ASP A 333 5.65 4.13 29.84
CA ASP A 333 4.21 4.13 29.58
C ASP A 333 3.73 2.67 29.46
N TYR A 334 3.59 2.03 30.62
CA TYR A 334 3.28 0.59 30.68
C TYR A 334 1.88 0.23 30.17
N GLU A 335 0.95 1.16 30.23
CA GLU A 335 -0.42 0.95 29.74
C GLU A 335 -0.45 0.84 28.22
N ASN A 336 0.13 1.81 27.53
CA ASN A 336 0.24 1.78 26.06
C ASN A 336 1.20 0.67 25.59
N ALA A 337 2.25 0.36 26.36
CA ALA A 337 3.14 -0.76 26.09
C ALA A 337 2.37 -2.09 26.13
N LEU A 338 1.58 -2.34 27.18
CA LEU A 338 0.79 -3.56 27.34
C LEU A 338 -0.29 -3.67 26.24
N SER A 339 -1.04 -2.59 26.00
CA SER A 339 -2.04 -2.57 24.92
C SER A 339 -1.43 -2.87 23.55
N SER A 340 -0.23 -2.38 23.28
CA SER A 340 0.46 -2.61 22.01
C SER A 340 0.98 -4.05 21.88
N ILE A 341 1.63 -4.60 22.92
CA ILE A 341 2.14 -5.97 22.85
C ILE A 341 1.00 -7.01 22.80
N GLU A 342 -0.15 -6.73 23.40
CA GLU A 342 -1.33 -7.57 23.26
C GLU A 342 -1.80 -7.66 21.81
N LYS A 343 -1.85 -6.53 21.09
CA LYS A 343 -2.21 -6.51 19.67
C LYS A 343 -1.21 -7.32 18.84
N ALA A 344 0.10 -7.21 19.15
CA ALA A 344 1.12 -8.05 18.51
C ALA A 344 0.88 -9.54 18.79
N PHE A 345 0.63 -9.90 20.04
CA PHE A 345 0.36 -11.28 20.46
C PHE A 345 -0.93 -11.82 19.82
N TYR A 346 -2.01 -11.05 19.76
CA TYR A 346 -3.25 -11.48 19.08
C TYR A 346 -3.05 -11.65 17.56
N THR A 347 -2.13 -10.91 16.97
CA THR A 347 -1.80 -11.06 15.55
C THR A 347 -1.02 -12.35 15.27
N LYS A 348 -0.08 -12.72 16.16
CA LYS A 348 0.75 -13.93 16.07
C LYS A 348 0.97 -14.53 17.46
N SER A 349 -0.03 -15.28 17.92
CA SER A 349 -0.03 -15.85 19.29
C SER A 349 1.00 -16.97 19.51
N ASP A 350 1.52 -17.57 18.45
CA ASP A 350 2.57 -18.60 18.47
C ASP A 350 4.00 -18.01 18.47
N ASN A 351 4.15 -16.69 18.33
CA ASN A 351 5.45 -16.05 18.35
C ASN A 351 6.03 -16.01 19.77
N VAL A 352 7.10 -16.78 19.99
CA VAL A 352 7.74 -16.91 21.30
C VAL A 352 8.30 -15.60 21.82
N GLU A 353 8.89 -14.77 20.97
CA GLU A 353 9.45 -13.47 21.37
C GLU A 353 8.36 -12.52 21.87
N SER A 354 7.21 -12.46 21.18
CA SER A 354 6.08 -11.64 21.63
C SER A 354 5.44 -12.15 22.90
N LEU A 355 5.41 -13.49 23.09
CA LEU A 355 4.94 -14.10 24.31
C LEU A 355 5.81 -13.72 25.52
N MET A 356 7.14 -13.79 25.37
CA MET A 356 8.06 -13.39 26.42
C MET A 356 7.97 -11.89 26.72
N LEU A 357 7.92 -11.06 25.68
CA LEU A 357 7.79 -9.62 25.83
C LEU A 357 6.44 -9.23 26.47
N LEU A 358 5.35 -9.92 26.13
CA LEU A 358 4.05 -9.76 26.80
C LEU A 358 4.16 -10.06 28.30
N SER A 359 4.84 -11.14 28.68
CA SER A 359 5.07 -11.48 30.08
C SER A 359 5.88 -10.43 30.83
N ASP A 360 6.94 -9.89 30.22
CA ASP A 360 7.81 -8.89 30.83
C ASP A 360 7.09 -7.53 30.99
N ILE A 361 6.39 -7.07 29.94
CA ILE A 361 5.61 -5.82 29.96
C ILE A 361 4.46 -5.93 30.96
N PHE A 362 3.78 -7.08 31.02
CA PHE A 362 2.74 -7.33 32.02
C PHE A 362 3.30 -7.22 33.43
N GLY A 363 4.50 -7.77 33.67
CA GLY A 363 5.18 -7.67 34.96
C GLY A 363 5.51 -6.23 35.34
N ALA A 364 5.99 -5.43 34.41
CA ALA A 364 6.29 -4.01 34.65
C ALA A 364 5.00 -3.21 34.92
N TYR A 365 3.95 -3.45 34.13
CA TYR A 365 2.62 -2.87 34.34
C TYR A 365 2.07 -3.23 35.72
N PHE A 366 2.07 -4.51 36.05
CA PHE A 366 1.57 -5.03 37.32
C PHE A 366 2.34 -4.43 38.52
N SER A 367 3.67 -4.34 38.45
CA SER A 367 4.50 -3.77 39.52
C SER A 367 4.18 -2.31 39.81
N LYS A 368 3.82 -1.53 38.77
CA LYS A 368 3.49 -0.10 38.90
C LYS A 368 2.11 0.12 39.54
N TYR A 369 1.16 -0.75 39.20
CA TYR A 369 -0.26 -0.58 39.61
C TYR A 369 -0.69 -1.56 40.72
N TYR A 370 0.29 -2.30 41.28
CA TYR A 370 0.08 -3.37 42.25
C TYR A 370 -0.58 -2.95 43.59
N GLU A 371 -0.48 -1.67 43.97
CA GLU A 371 -1.08 -1.16 45.23
C GLU A 371 -2.62 -1.27 45.23
N ASN A 372 -3.25 -1.46 44.08
CA ASN A 372 -4.70 -1.63 43.92
C ASN A 372 -5.08 -3.11 43.78
N GLN A 373 -5.23 -3.82 44.89
CA GLN A 373 -5.67 -5.24 44.96
C GLN A 373 -7.03 -5.50 44.32
N ASP A 374 -7.79 -4.46 44.00
CA ASP A 374 -9.12 -4.54 43.39
C ASP A 374 -9.10 -5.04 41.92
N ASN A 375 -7.98 -5.05 41.27
CA ASN A 375 -7.86 -5.41 39.85
C ASN A 375 -7.41 -6.87 39.59
N TYR A 376 -7.21 -7.70 40.61
CA TYR A 376 -6.65 -9.06 40.41
C TYR A 376 -7.60 -9.99 39.64
N ASP A 377 -8.90 -9.85 39.82
CA ASP A 377 -9.88 -10.66 39.07
C ASP A 377 -9.83 -10.32 37.58
N GLU A 378 -9.80 -9.03 37.22
CA GLU A 378 -9.64 -8.58 35.84
C GLU A 378 -8.33 -9.06 35.21
N MET A 379 -7.21 -8.93 35.92
CA MET A 379 -5.90 -9.40 35.46
C MET A 379 -5.90 -10.91 35.23
N TYR A 380 -6.51 -11.68 36.10
CA TYR A 380 -6.60 -13.13 35.93
C TYR A 380 -7.41 -13.48 34.68
N GLU A 381 -8.56 -12.84 34.45
CA GLU A 381 -9.39 -13.05 33.26
C GLU A 381 -8.64 -12.69 31.98
N ARG A 382 -7.86 -11.61 32.00
CA ARG A 382 -7.00 -11.20 30.87
C ARG A 382 -5.94 -12.28 30.56
N ILE A 383 -5.28 -12.81 31.58
CA ILE A 383 -4.30 -13.90 31.41
C ILE A 383 -4.98 -15.18 30.93
N GLN A 384 -6.20 -15.49 31.36
CA GLN A 384 -6.93 -16.65 30.84
C GLN A 384 -7.22 -16.53 29.33
N LYS A 385 -7.53 -15.33 28.82
CA LYS A 385 -7.68 -15.09 27.37
C LYS A 385 -6.38 -15.37 26.62
N TYR A 386 -5.24 -14.95 27.15
CA TYR A 386 -3.95 -15.28 26.52
C TYR A 386 -3.67 -16.79 26.52
N TYR A 387 -3.96 -17.45 27.65
CA TYR A 387 -3.77 -18.89 27.82
C TYR A 387 -4.60 -19.73 26.83
N LEU A 388 -5.82 -19.29 26.52
CA LEU A 388 -6.67 -19.93 25.51
C LEU A 388 -6.06 -19.88 24.11
N LEU A 389 -5.29 -18.85 23.80
CA LEU A 389 -4.63 -18.69 22.50
C LEU A 389 -3.28 -19.41 22.46
N ASN A 390 -2.54 -19.41 23.56
CA ASN A 390 -1.26 -20.10 23.66
C ASN A 390 -1.05 -20.67 25.08
N ASN A 391 -1.01 -21.98 25.20
CA ASN A 391 -0.86 -22.63 26.51
C ASN A 391 0.56 -22.51 27.10
N GLU A 392 1.55 -22.09 26.32
CA GLU A 392 2.91 -21.82 26.79
C GLU A 392 2.99 -20.61 27.76
N ILE A 393 1.94 -19.83 27.90
CA ILE A 393 1.76 -18.80 28.94
C ILE A 393 2.08 -19.36 30.34
N LYS A 394 1.71 -20.61 30.64
CA LYS A 394 2.02 -21.27 31.91
C LYS A 394 3.51 -21.35 32.22
N ASN A 395 4.35 -21.35 31.19
CA ASN A 395 5.82 -21.48 31.31
C ASN A 395 6.52 -20.11 31.39
N THR A 396 5.79 -19.01 31.22
CA THR A 396 6.37 -17.67 31.35
C THR A 396 6.57 -17.28 32.81
N LYS A 397 7.61 -16.48 33.06
CA LYS A 397 8.00 -16.10 34.41
C LYS A 397 6.90 -15.33 35.15
N THR A 398 6.33 -14.30 34.51
CA THR A 398 5.37 -13.40 35.18
C THR A 398 3.94 -13.89 35.01
N LEU A 399 3.47 -14.10 33.79
CA LEU A 399 2.08 -14.50 33.54
C LEU A 399 1.77 -15.88 34.13
N GLY A 400 2.69 -16.83 33.99
CA GLY A 400 2.55 -18.17 34.56
C GLY A 400 2.51 -18.15 36.10
N SER A 401 3.40 -17.39 36.74
CA SER A 401 3.41 -17.24 38.20
C SER A 401 2.18 -16.50 38.71
N PHE A 402 1.72 -15.43 38.06
CA PHE A 402 0.52 -14.70 38.47
C PHE A 402 -0.72 -15.58 38.39
N ARG A 403 -0.85 -16.43 37.37
CA ARG A 403 -1.96 -17.38 37.21
C ARG A 403 -2.08 -18.35 38.39
N LEU A 404 -0.96 -18.75 38.98
CA LEU A 404 -0.91 -19.59 40.18
C LEU A 404 -1.14 -18.76 41.45
N TYR A 405 -0.47 -17.62 41.57
CA TYR A 405 -0.60 -16.71 42.72
C TYR A 405 -2.04 -16.25 42.94
N TYR A 406 -2.80 -16.00 41.91
CA TYR A 406 -4.19 -15.58 42.00
C TYR A 406 -5.05 -16.51 42.89
N TRP A 407 -4.87 -17.83 42.80
CA TRP A 407 -5.60 -18.79 43.58
C TRP A 407 -5.15 -18.81 45.05
N ILE A 408 -3.86 -18.63 45.32
CA ILE A 408 -3.33 -18.44 46.68
C ILE A 408 -3.93 -17.17 47.29
N TYR A 409 -3.97 -16.07 46.54
CA TYR A 409 -4.54 -14.80 46.95
C TYR A 409 -6.04 -14.92 47.29
N LYS A 410 -6.85 -15.54 46.42
CA LYS A 410 -8.27 -15.80 46.68
C LYS A 410 -8.49 -16.68 47.92
N SER A 411 -7.67 -17.71 48.08
CA SER A 411 -7.68 -18.57 49.24
C SER A 411 -7.37 -17.80 50.53
N ASN A 412 -6.35 -16.94 50.50
CA ASN A 412 -5.96 -16.11 51.64
C ASN A 412 -7.07 -15.12 52.07
N ILE A 413 -7.73 -14.47 51.11
CA ILE A 413 -8.87 -13.58 51.38
C ILE A 413 -9.99 -14.34 52.13
N GLN A 414 -10.38 -15.51 51.66
CA GLN A 414 -11.45 -16.29 52.29
C GLN A 414 -11.06 -16.84 53.65
N LEU A 415 -9.78 -17.24 53.76
CA LEU A 415 -9.24 -17.69 55.05
C LEU A 415 -9.28 -16.56 56.11
N ASN A 416 -8.91 -15.34 55.73
CA ASN A 416 -9.00 -14.17 56.62
C ASN A 416 -10.43 -13.82 57.00
N LYS A 417 -11.42 -14.10 56.11
CA LYS A 417 -12.86 -13.98 56.42
C LYS A 417 -13.42 -15.17 57.17
N LEU A 418 -12.59 -16.13 57.55
CA LEU A 418 -12.98 -17.38 58.21
C LEU A 418 -13.91 -18.29 57.38
N ASN A 419 -13.98 -18.09 56.07
CA ASN A 419 -14.73 -18.92 55.12
C ASN A 419 -13.86 -20.11 54.69
N ILE A 420 -13.60 -21.03 55.60
CA ILE A 420 -12.57 -22.07 55.44
C ILE A 420 -12.86 -23.02 54.26
N ALA A 421 -14.12 -23.39 54.04
CA ALA A 421 -14.50 -24.26 52.96
C ALA A 421 -14.19 -23.65 51.57
N GLU A 422 -14.52 -22.37 51.39
CA GLU A 422 -14.23 -21.65 50.14
C GLU A 422 -12.73 -21.38 49.96
N ALA A 423 -12.04 -21.08 51.08
CA ALA A 423 -10.57 -20.93 51.09
C ALA A 423 -9.87 -22.22 50.63
N ASP A 424 -10.28 -23.37 51.13
CA ASP A 424 -9.70 -24.68 50.73
C ASP A 424 -10.04 -25.03 49.30
N LYS A 425 -11.24 -24.67 48.83
CA LYS A 425 -11.60 -24.84 47.41
C LYS A 425 -10.65 -24.08 46.49
N TYR A 426 -10.33 -22.81 46.81
CA TYR A 426 -9.36 -22.03 46.04
C TYR A 426 -7.92 -22.59 46.15
N LEU A 427 -7.52 -23.03 47.34
CA LEU A 427 -6.22 -23.73 47.50
C LEU A 427 -6.14 -25.00 46.66
N SER A 428 -7.22 -25.77 46.59
CA SER A 428 -7.28 -26.94 45.73
C SER A 428 -7.23 -26.64 44.25
N GLN A 429 -7.73 -25.49 43.79
CA GLN A 429 -7.53 -25.02 42.40
C GLN A 429 -6.07 -24.70 42.12
N PHE A 430 -5.38 -24.03 43.04
CA PHE A 430 -3.93 -23.81 42.95
C PHE A 430 -3.19 -25.14 42.79
N GLU A 431 -3.46 -26.11 43.67
CA GLU A 431 -2.78 -27.44 43.64
C GLU A 431 -2.99 -28.18 42.30
N LYS A 432 -4.20 -28.10 41.71
CA LYS A 432 -4.51 -28.70 40.41
C LYS A 432 -3.75 -28.06 39.24
N LEU A 433 -3.38 -26.79 39.37
CA LEU A 433 -2.76 -26.03 38.29
C LEU A 433 -1.24 -26.05 38.35
N LEU A 434 -0.64 -26.58 39.43
CA LEU A 434 0.79 -26.62 39.64
C LEU A 434 1.49 -27.44 38.53
N PRO A 435 2.38 -26.85 37.77
CA PRO A 435 3.28 -27.57 36.88
C PRO A 435 4.37 -28.25 37.68
N SER A 436 4.90 -29.35 37.16
CA SER A 436 5.88 -30.20 37.85
C SER A 436 7.24 -29.54 38.21
N LYS A 437 7.48 -28.26 37.84
CA LYS A 437 8.80 -27.57 38.01
C LYS A 437 8.77 -26.07 38.35
N GLN A 438 7.65 -25.45 38.67
CA GLN A 438 7.56 -23.97 38.80
C GLN A 438 7.10 -23.49 40.20
N THR A 439 7.92 -23.72 41.23
CA THR A 439 7.55 -23.26 42.58
C THR A 439 8.50 -22.23 43.20
N SER A 440 9.65 -21.95 42.59
CA SER A 440 10.68 -21.12 43.21
C SER A 440 10.26 -19.65 43.41
N SER A 441 9.50 -19.05 42.49
CA SER A 441 9.04 -17.67 42.60
C SER A 441 7.90 -17.45 43.62
N LEU A 442 7.14 -18.50 43.95
CA LEU A 442 5.98 -18.46 44.85
C LEU A 442 6.26 -19.18 46.17
N SER A 443 7.47 -19.60 46.43
CA SER A 443 7.80 -20.43 47.63
C SER A 443 7.36 -19.77 48.94
N PHE A 444 7.50 -18.47 49.07
CA PHE A 444 7.09 -17.73 50.25
C PHE A 444 5.55 -17.67 50.40
N ASP A 445 4.83 -17.43 49.35
CA ASP A 445 3.35 -17.37 49.39
C ASP A 445 2.76 -18.76 49.63
N ILE A 446 3.33 -19.78 49.02
CA ILE A 446 2.96 -21.18 49.25
C ILE A 446 3.20 -21.54 50.74
N GLN A 447 4.39 -21.30 51.25
CA GLN A 447 4.72 -21.52 52.66
C GLN A 447 3.67 -20.85 53.56
N ASN A 448 3.42 -19.58 53.37
CA ASN A 448 2.57 -18.78 54.24
C ASN A 448 1.08 -19.26 54.23
N ILE A 449 0.53 -19.60 53.09
CA ILE A 449 -0.87 -20.04 53.03
C ILE A 449 -1.08 -21.36 53.78
N TYR A 450 -0.17 -22.34 53.62
CA TYR A 450 -0.29 -23.61 54.33
C TYR A 450 -0.05 -23.47 55.84
N ILE A 451 0.87 -22.59 56.27
CA ILE A 451 1.06 -22.32 57.70
C ILE A 451 -0.20 -21.65 58.27
N LYS A 452 -0.83 -20.69 57.56
CA LYS A 452 -2.08 -20.06 58.02
C LYS A 452 -3.23 -21.03 58.19
N PHE A 453 -3.43 -21.96 57.23
CA PHE A 453 -4.45 -23.00 57.41
C PHE A 453 -4.13 -23.92 58.60
N SER A 454 -2.89 -24.33 58.76
CA SER A 454 -2.44 -25.14 59.85
C SER A 454 -2.70 -24.43 61.20
N MET A 455 -2.28 -23.19 61.35
CA MET A 455 -2.50 -22.41 62.57
C MET A 455 -4.00 -22.19 62.90
N TYR A 456 -4.85 -22.04 61.90
CA TYR A 456 -6.31 -21.97 62.10
C TYR A 456 -6.83 -23.24 62.77
N TYR A 457 -6.48 -24.47 62.26
CA TYR A 457 -6.92 -25.71 62.84
C TYR A 457 -6.26 -26.02 64.17
N TYR A 458 -5.00 -25.66 64.36
CA TYR A 458 -4.32 -25.79 65.63
C TYR A 458 -5.01 -25.02 66.73
N LYS A 459 -5.40 -23.73 66.50
CA LYS A 459 -6.19 -22.88 67.43
C LYS A 459 -7.58 -23.47 67.73
N LYS A 460 -8.08 -24.38 66.92
CA LYS A 460 -9.33 -25.13 67.11
C LYS A 460 -9.09 -26.51 67.74
N TYR A 461 -7.89 -26.78 68.25
CA TYR A 461 -7.49 -28.04 68.84
C TYR A 461 -7.57 -29.23 67.89
N ASN A 462 -7.53 -29.04 66.58
CA ASN A 462 -7.58 -30.04 65.55
C ASN A 462 -6.17 -30.28 64.92
N ASN A 463 -5.29 -30.86 65.71
CA ASN A 463 -3.90 -31.14 65.33
C ASN A 463 -3.82 -32.05 64.08
N LYS A 464 -4.76 -32.96 63.89
CA LYS A 464 -4.78 -33.84 62.71
C LYS A 464 -4.94 -33.05 61.43
N LYS A 465 -5.90 -32.15 61.37
CA LYS A 465 -6.09 -31.28 60.21
C LYS A 465 -4.96 -30.24 60.07
N ALA A 466 -4.43 -29.69 61.15
CA ALA A 466 -3.30 -28.80 61.13
C ALA A 466 -2.10 -29.46 60.45
N LYS A 467 -1.77 -30.69 60.80
CA LYS A 467 -0.67 -31.48 60.22
C LYS A 467 -0.94 -31.87 58.78
N GLU A 468 -2.21 -32.14 58.40
CA GLU A 468 -2.62 -32.42 57.03
C GLU A 468 -2.27 -31.23 56.08
N TYR A 469 -2.57 -29.99 56.40
CA TYR A 469 -2.24 -28.82 55.57
C TYR A 469 -0.72 -28.63 55.44
N ILE A 470 0.04 -28.78 56.52
CA ILE A 470 1.50 -28.69 56.41
C ILE A 470 2.04 -29.80 55.51
N SER A 471 1.50 -31.02 55.59
CA SER A 471 1.89 -32.11 54.70
C SER A 471 1.56 -31.85 53.24
N ARG A 472 0.42 -31.16 52.93
CA ARG A 472 0.11 -30.71 51.56
C ARG A 472 1.16 -29.70 51.08
N GLY A 473 1.55 -28.74 51.92
CA GLY A 473 2.60 -27.76 51.60
C GLY A 473 3.98 -28.43 51.35
N LEU A 474 4.35 -29.39 52.15
CA LEU A 474 5.61 -30.15 52.01
C LEU A 474 5.62 -31.04 50.76
N LYS A 475 4.49 -31.48 50.22
CA LYS A 475 4.44 -32.16 48.92
C LYS A 475 4.87 -31.25 47.78
N ILE A 476 4.64 -29.93 47.92
CA ILE A 476 4.99 -28.92 46.92
C ILE A 476 6.41 -28.37 47.16
N LEU A 477 6.78 -28.13 48.43
CA LEU A 477 8.06 -27.59 48.88
C LEU A 477 8.75 -28.54 49.91
N PRO A 478 9.27 -29.68 49.47
CA PRO A 478 9.80 -30.72 50.40
C PRO A 478 10.88 -30.24 51.33
N ASP A 479 11.77 -29.36 50.84
CA ASP A 479 12.94 -28.87 51.58
C ASP A 479 12.69 -27.54 52.30
N ASN A 480 11.43 -27.06 52.37
CA ASN A 480 11.12 -25.80 53.00
C ASN A 480 11.31 -25.91 54.56
N TYR A 481 12.22 -25.13 55.08
CA TYR A 481 12.63 -25.17 56.51
C TYR A 481 11.43 -24.87 57.43
N GLU A 482 10.65 -23.82 57.18
CA GLU A 482 9.55 -23.38 58.05
C GLU A 482 8.40 -24.43 58.05
N LEU A 483 8.03 -25.00 56.91
CA LEU A 483 7.01 -26.05 56.86
C LEU A 483 7.48 -27.30 57.61
N ASN A 484 8.73 -27.70 57.49
CA ASN A 484 9.31 -28.80 58.24
C ASN A 484 9.35 -28.52 59.74
N ARG A 485 9.66 -27.31 60.17
CA ARG A 485 9.65 -26.87 61.57
C ARG A 485 8.22 -26.98 62.15
N HIS A 486 7.21 -26.46 61.46
CA HIS A 486 5.81 -26.53 61.85
C HIS A 486 5.30 -27.98 61.89
N PHE A 487 5.70 -28.80 60.93
CA PHE A 487 5.31 -30.24 60.92
C PHE A 487 5.80 -30.98 62.17
N LYS A 488 7.01 -30.71 62.62
CA LYS A 488 7.61 -31.32 63.83
C LYS A 488 6.98 -30.81 65.10
N ALA A 489 6.46 -29.59 65.13
CA ALA A 489 5.88 -28.98 66.31
C ALA A 489 4.42 -29.38 66.59
N LEU A 490 3.71 -29.95 65.56
CA LEU A 490 2.34 -30.45 65.63
C LEU A 490 2.31 -31.93 66.00
#